data_b2acd19dbb7df315690030c00bdeb7cb
#
_entry.id   b2acd19dbb7df315690030c00bdeb7cb
#
_cell.length_a   1.000
_cell.length_b   1.000
_cell.length_c   1.000
_cell.angle_alpha   90.00
_cell.angle_beta   90.00
_cell.angle_gamma   90.00
#
_symmetry.space_group_name_H-M   'P 1'
#
loop_
_entity.id
_entity.type
_entity.pdbx_description
1 polymer ?
#
loop_
_entity_poly.entity_id
_entity_poly.type
_entity_poly.pdbx_seq_one_letter_code
_entity_poly.pdbx_strand_id
1 'polypeptide(L)'
;MRMEPKRGLAEVLRDEMVMKDKIVNLLREGPKTIPEIAETLGYPSHEVMLWVMALWRYGTLVEEEKERTEEYFRYTLSASHS
;
A
#
# COMPACT_ATOMS: atom_id res chain seq x y z
N MET A 1 -5.37 -31.32 11.39
CA MET A 1 -4.94 -30.27 11.04
C MET A 1 -5.53 -29.23 11.72
N ARG A 2 -5.02 -28.42 11.98
CA ARG A 2 -5.57 -27.49 12.49
C ARG A 2 -5.16 -26.43 11.81
N MET A 3 -5.92 -25.72 11.59
CA MET A 3 -5.59 -24.66 11.06
C MET A 3 -5.25 -23.71 12.01
N GLU A 4 -4.51 -22.82 11.71
CA GLU A 4 -4.33 -21.81 12.54
C GLU A 4 -5.54 -21.07 12.72
N PRO A 5 -5.72 -20.40 13.81
CA PRO A 5 -6.92 -19.70 14.06
C PRO A 5 -7.17 -18.68 13.00
N LYS A 6 -8.36 -18.67 12.47
CA LYS A 6 -8.68 -17.73 11.50
C LYS A 6 -9.01 -16.46 12.16
N ARG A 7 -8.61 -15.37 11.58
CA ARG A 7 -8.99 -14.07 12.08
C ARG A 7 -10.44 -13.84 11.77
N GLY A 8 -11.15 -13.21 12.66
CA GLY A 8 -12.52 -12.85 12.42
C GLY A 8 -12.61 -11.78 11.37
N LEU A 9 -13.80 -11.64 10.80
CA LEU A 9 -14.02 -10.63 9.78
C LEU A 9 -13.68 -9.24 10.29
N ALA A 10 -14.04 -8.93 11.52
CA ALA A 10 -13.75 -7.62 12.07
C ALA A 10 -12.26 -7.36 12.18
N GLU A 11 -11.48 -8.41 12.50
CA GLU A 11 -10.04 -8.24 12.58
C GLU A 11 -9.43 -8.02 11.21
N VAL A 12 -9.90 -8.73 10.21
CA VAL A 12 -9.39 -8.56 8.86
C VAL A 12 -9.69 -7.15 8.37
N LEU A 13 -10.90 -6.66 8.59
CA LEU A 13 -11.25 -5.31 8.17
C LEU A 13 -10.44 -4.26 8.91
N ARG A 14 -10.18 -4.49 10.18
CA ARG A 14 -9.38 -3.55 10.95
C ARG A 14 -7.96 -3.49 10.44
N ASP A 15 -7.36 -4.66 10.14
CA ASP A 15 -6.01 -4.71 9.61
C ASP A 15 -5.94 -4.00 8.28
N GLU A 16 -6.96 -4.18 7.46
CA GLU A 16 -7.00 -3.52 6.17
C GLU A 16 -7.02 -2.01 6.32
N MET A 17 -7.84 -1.50 7.23
CA MET A 17 -7.92 -0.07 7.45
C MET A 17 -6.61 0.48 7.99
N VAL A 18 -5.99 -0.23 8.92
CA VAL A 18 -4.72 0.21 9.49
C VAL A 18 -3.63 0.26 8.43
N MET A 19 -3.57 -0.77 7.58
CA MET A 19 -2.55 -0.81 6.56
C MET A 19 -2.75 0.30 5.54
N LYS A 20 -3.99 0.54 5.14
CA LYS A 20 -4.26 1.60 4.19
C LYS A 20 -3.88 2.96 4.76
N ASP A 21 -4.20 3.18 6.04
CA ASP A 21 -3.84 4.44 6.69
C ASP A 21 -2.34 4.63 6.75
N LYS A 22 -1.61 3.56 7.06
CA LYS A 22 -0.15 3.64 7.13
C LYS A 22 0.43 4.01 5.77
N ILE A 23 -0.07 3.40 4.71
CA ILE A 23 0.42 3.69 3.38
C ILE A 23 0.08 5.13 2.99
N VAL A 24 -1.16 5.55 3.22
CA VAL A 24 -1.58 6.90 2.88
C VAL A 24 -0.73 7.93 3.65
N ASN A 25 -0.53 7.70 4.92
CA ASN A 25 0.27 8.64 5.71
C ASN A 25 1.71 8.71 5.23
N LEU A 26 2.27 7.57 4.84
CA LEU A 26 3.63 7.57 4.33
C LEU A 26 3.72 8.33 3.02
N LEU A 27 2.73 8.17 2.15
CA LEU A 27 2.75 8.83 0.85
C LEU A 27 2.48 10.31 0.93
N ARG A 28 2.03 10.80 2.06
CA ARG A 28 1.93 12.25 2.27
C ARG A 28 3.30 12.90 2.31
N GLU A 29 4.33 12.12 2.58
CA GLU A 29 5.69 12.64 2.57
C GLU A 29 6.25 12.76 1.16
N GLY A 30 5.63 12.12 0.19
CA GLY A 30 6.05 12.17 -1.20
C GLY A 30 5.86 10.82 -1.86
N PRO A 31 6.06 10.79 -3.17
CA PRO A 31 5.88 9.53 -3.91
C PRO A 31 6.90 8.48 -3.49
N LYS A 32 6.48 7.23 -3.47
CA LYS A 32 7.35 6.13 -3.09
C LYS A 32 7.07 4.89 -3.91
N THR A 33 8.08 4.06 -4.07
CA THR A 33 7.93 2.78 -4.75
C THR A 33 7.43 1.74 -3.74
N ILE A 34 6.92 0.62 -4.24
CA ILE A 34 6.47 -0.45 -3.35
C ILE A 34 7.60 -0.97 -2.46
N PRO A 35 8.82 -1.22 -2.97
CA PRO A 35 9.90 -1.64 -2.07
C PRO A 35 10.21 -0.62 -0.98
N GLU A 36 10.13 0.67 -1.30
CA GLU A 36 10.37 1.70 -0.30
C GLU A 36 9.32 1.69 0.79
N ILE A 37 8.05 1.51 0.39
CA ILE A 37 6.97 1.44 1.35
C ILE A 37 7.15 0.20 2.23
N ALA A 38 7.48 -0.93 1.60
CA ALA A 38 7.65 -2.19 2.33
C ALA A 38 8.75 -2.07 3.36
N GLU A 39 9.88 -1.48 2.98
CA GLU A 39 10.99 -1.34 3.88
C GLU A 39 10.64 -0.41 5.04
N THR A 40 10.01 0.69 4.75
CA THR A 40 9.66 1.67 5.78
C THR A 40 8.67 1.10 6.77
N LEU A 41 7.67 0.37 6.29
CA LEU A 41 6.63 -0.15 7.16
C LEU A 41 6.98 -1.51 7.76
N GLY A 42 8.01 -2.16 7.23
CA GLY A 42 8.43 -3.45 7.78
C GLY A 42 7.56 -4.62 7.36
N TYR A 43 6.96 -4.56 6.18
CA TYR A 43 6.12 -5.62 5.66
C TYR A 43 6.71 -6.19 4.38
N PRO A 44 6.40 -7.43 4.04
CA PRO A 44 6.87 -7.99 2.77
C PRO A 44 6.31 -7.22 1.58
N SER A 45 7.11 -7.08 0.54
CA SER A 45 6.71 -6.32 -0.64
C SER A 45 5.43 -6.85 -1.28
N HIS A 46 5.26 -8.18 -1.32
CA HIS A 46 4.07 -8.73 -1.96
C HIS A 46 2.79 -8.36 -1.21
N GLU A 47 2.90 -8.21 0.09
CA GLU A 47 1.76 -7.81 0.90
C GLU A 47 1.45 -6.34 0.68
N VAL A 48 2.49 -5.52 0.66
CA VAL A 48 2.33 -4.09 0.39
C VAL A 48 1.74 -3.89 -1.01
N MET A 49 2.18 -4.69 -1.97
CA MET A 49 1.67 -4.59 -3.33
C MET A 49 0.16 -4.79 -3.36
N LEU A 50 -0.35 -5.76 -2.62
CA LEU A 50 -1.80 -5.99 -2.59
C LEU A 50 -2.55 -4.76 -2.08
N TRP A 51 -2.04 -4.13 -1.03
CA TRP A 51 -2.70 -2.96 -0.47
C TRP A 51 -2.57 -1.76 -1.39
N VAL A 52 -1.41 -1.59 -2.00
CA VAL A 52 -1.19 -0.48 -2.93
C VAL A 52 -2.10 -0.64 -4.15
N MET A 53 -2.22 -1.85 -4.68
CA MET A 53 -3.08 -2.09 -5.81
C MET A 53 -4.55 -1.82 -5.48
N ALA A 54 -4.96 -2.17 -4.26
CA ALA A 54 -6.32 -1.89 -3.83
C ALA A 54 -6.58 -0.39 -3.75
N LEU A 55 -5.64 0.35 -3.19
CA LEU A 55 -5.78 1.80 -3.07
C LEU A 55 -5.76 2.46 -4.45
N TRP A 56 -4.92 1.96 -5.35
CA TRP A 56 -4.88 2.45 -6.72
C TRP A 56 -6.21 2.19 -7.43
N ARG A 57 -6.76 1.00 -7.23
CA ARG A 57 -8.02 0.63 -7.86
C ARG A 57 -9.17 1.50 -7.36
N TYR A 58 -9.13 1.91 -6.11
CA TYR A 58 -10.16 2.78 -5.56
C TYR A 58 -9.92 4.24 -5.89
N GLY A 59 -8.83 4.56 -6.56
CA GLY A 59 -8.55 5.94 -6.94
C GLY A 59 -7.89 6.77 -5.85
N THR A 60 -7.47 6.15 -4.76
CA THR A 60 -6.78 6.85 -3.70
C THR A 60 -5.34 7.17 -4.09
N LEU A 61 -4.72 6.27 -4.85
CA LEU A 61 -3.35 6.44 -5.32
C LEU A 61 -3.31 6.48 -6.83
N VAL A 62 -2.30 7.15 -7.36
CA VAL A 62 -2.02 7.13 -8.79
C VAL A 62 -0.55 6.79 -8.98
N GLU A 63 -0.23 6.24 -10.14
CA GLU A 63 1.15 5.96 -10.48
C GLU A 63 1.76 7.19 -11.11
N GLU A 64 3.02 7.46 -10.75
CA GLU A 64 3.76 8.50 -11.42
C GLU A 64 4.53 7.89 -12.57
N GLU A 65 4.82 8.69 -13.59
CA GLU A 65 5.59 8.22 -14.69
C GLU A 65 6.94 7.73 -14.23
N LYS A 66 7.38 6.62 -14.81
CA LYS A 66 8.65 6.03 -14.45
C LYS A 66 9.68 6.41 -15.49
N GLU A 67 10.87 6.79 -15.04
CA GLU A 67 11.95 7.05 -15.96
C GLU A 67 12.51 5.74 -16.44
N ARG A 68 13.23 5.79 -17.59
CA ARG A 68 13.73 4.56 -18.19
C ARG A 68 14.63 3.78 -17.28
N THR A 69 15.38 4.45 -16.43
CA THR A 69 16.33 3.79 -15.57
C THR A 69 15.72 3.27 -14.28
N GLU A 70 14.47 3.58 -14.02
CA GLU A 70 13.84 3.12 -12.79
C GLU A 70 13.20 1.78 -12.99
N GLU A 71 13.28 0.92 -11.98
CA GLU A 71 12.69 -0.40 -12.05
C GLU A 71 11.25 -0.42 -11.59
N TYR A 72 10.86 0.52 -10.73
CA TYR A 72 9.55 0.49 -10.12
C TYR A 72 8.85 1.82 -10.30
N PHE A 73 7.53 1.75 -10.46
CA PHE A 73 6.73 2.97 -10.46
C PHE A 73 6.66 3.53 -9.04
N ARG A 74 6.57 4.83 -8.94
CA ARG A 74 6.27 5.47 -7.68
C ARG A 74 4.80 5.74 -7.62
N TYR A 75 4.25 5.64 -6.42
CA TYR A 75 2.84 5.89 -6.20
C TYR A 75 2.69 7.12 -5.33
N THR A 76 1.67 7.90 -5.59
CA THR A 76 1.41 9.10 -4.82
C THR A 76 -0.10 9.21 -4.62
N LEU A 77 -0.52 10.07 -3.71
CA LEU A 77 -1.93 10.26 -3.46
C LEU A 77 -2.56 11.00 -4.63
N SER A 78 -3.78 10.62 -4.99
CA SER A 78 -4.43 11.27 -6.10
C SER A 78 -4.84 12.69 -5.68
N ALA A 79 -4.96 13.57 -6.65
CA ALA A 79 -5.29 14.95 -6.35
C ALA A 79 -6.67 15.09 -5.71
N SER A 80 -7.56 14.17 -6.01
CA SER A 80 -8.90 14.24 -5.45
C SER A 80 -8.98 13.69 -4.05
N HIS A 81 -7.88 13.16 -3.54
CA HIS A 81 -7.87 12.57 -2.22
C HIS A 81 -7.03 13.45 -1.31
N SER A 82 -7.36 14.59 -1.10
CA SER A 82 -6.55 15.47 -0.25
C SER A 82 -7.16 15.69 1.11
#